data_930643309eabed440a4f65a9c80af8f2
#
_entry.id   930643309eabed440a4f65a9c80af8f2
#
_cell.length_a   1.000
_cell.length_b   1.000
_cell.length_c   1.000
_cell.angle_alpha   90.00
_cell.angle_beta   90.00
_cell.angle_gamma   90.00
#
_symmetry.space_group_name_H-M   'P 1'
#
loop_
_entity.id
_entity.type
_entity.pdbx_description
1 polymer ?
#
loop_
_entity_poly.entity_id
_entity_poly.type
_entity_poly.pdbx_seq_one_letter_code
_entity_poly.pdbx_strand_id
1 'polypeptide(L)'
;VKIGYGVIATSQLLSRCDITAATAPDAYQRIIAQKQEANIKFLINQATLRASELNSVSVKDLGKILKEINDNTLTRALTNIEVSAYASPDGKFDFNEKLAEKRQNVSSNYLKKELKKIKMDADVDTKFTAEDWEGFQELISKSNLQDKQVILRVLSMYEDPEEREQQISNMSEIYTDIKQSILPELRRARLIVNYEIIGRSDAQILEQFASDPSKLSVEEMLYGANRLVKDDATRQKWNETIAKQYPSDYRALNNLAQQAISKGDVNAAESYLKQAAQVSKNASEVNTNLALMSLKSGDVAKAETYLAKGSGSNTFKEVM
;
A
#
# COMPACT_ATOMS: atom_id res chain seq x y z
N VAL A 1 -4.73 -66.84 0.46
CA VAL A 1 -5.41 -66.34 -0.76
C VAL A 1 -4.78 -64.98 -1.10
N LYS A 2 -4.11 -64.88 -2.26
CA LYS A 2 -3.47 -63.66 -2.74
C LYS A 2 -4.56 -62.85 -3.44
N ILE A 3 -4.93 -61.68 -2.89
CA ILE A 3 -6.11 -60.94 -3.34
C ILE A 3 -5.81 -59.92 -4.45
N GLY A 4 -4.52 -59.72 -4.76
CA GLY A 4 -4.12 -58.83 -5.87
C GLY A 4 -2.74 -58.23 -5.66
N TYR A 5 -2.14 -57.68 -6.73
CA TYR A 5 -0.96 -56.81 -6.68
C TYR A 5 -1.41 -55.37 -6.82
N GLY A 6 -1.16 -54.55 -5.80
CA GLY A 6 -1.28 -53.10 -5.93
C GLY A 6 -0.01 -52.53 -6.56
N VAL A 7 -0.14 -51.78 -7.61
CA VAL A 7 0.96 -51.00 -8.18
C VAL A 7 0.86 -49.60 -7.63
N ILE A 8 1.84 -49.19 -6.83
CA ILE A 8 1.96 -47.76 -6.44
C ILE A 8 2.62 -47.06 -7.64
N ALA A 9 1.79 -46.47 -8.50
CA ALA A 9 2.24 -45.80 -9.72
C ALA A 9 2.24 -44.28 -9.54
N THR A 10 2.61 -43.76 -8.36
CA THR A 10 2.60 -42.31 -8.05
C THR A 10 3.44 -41.53 -9.05
N SER A 11 4.61 -42.04 -9.47
CA SER A 11 5.43 -41.39 -10.50
C SER A 11 4.78 -41.42 -11.90
N GLN A 12 4.03 -42.46 -12.24
CA GLN A 12 3.28 -42.55 -13.50
C GLN A 12 2.00 -41.68 -13.47
N LEU A 13 1.35 -41.57 -12.34
CA LEU A 13 0.22 -40.65 -12.15
C LEU A 13 0.70 -39.20 -12.26
N LEU A 14 1.82 -38.85 -11.65
CA LEU A 14 2.42 -37.51 -11.74
C LEU A 14 2.83 -37.16 -13.18
N SER A 15 3.33 -38.14 -13.97
CA SER A 15 3.68 -37.89 -15.38
C SER A 15 2.45 -37.63 -16.28
N ARG A 16 1.25 -37.97 -15.82
CA ARG A 16 -0.02 -37.75 -16.52
C ARG A 16 -0.80 -36.53 -16.00
N CYS A 17 -0.35 -35.95 -14.90
CA CYS A 17 -0.91 -34.71 -14.39
C CYS A 17 -0.13 -33.53 -14.97
N ASP A 18 -0.81 -32.59 -15.59
CA ASP A 18 -0.24 -31.29 -16.05
C ASP A 18 0.08 -30.39 -14.85
N ILE A 19 0.96 -30.90 -13.96
CA ILE A 19 1.41 -30.12 -12.81
C ILE A 19 2.54 -29.19 -13.28
N THR A 20 2.22 -27.93 -13.37
CA THR A 20 3.19 -26.88 -13.68
C THR A 20 3.90 -26.40 -12.41
N ALA A 21 5.20 -26.18 -12.50
CA ALA A 21 5.97 -25.60 -11.42
C ALA A 21 5.53 -24.17 -11.14
N ALA A 22 5.53 -23.77 -9.88
CA ALA A 22 5.06 -22.45 -9.43
C ALA A 22 6.05 -21.35 -9.84
N THR A 23 5.53 -20.31 -10.47
CA THR A 23 6.23 -19.06 -10.78
C THR A 23 6.00 -18.04 -9.68
N ALA A 24 7.06 -17.42 -9.17
CA ALA A 24 6.93 -16.32 -8.23
C ALA A 24 6.48 -15.05 -8.98
N PRO A 25 5.38 -14.42 -8.50
CA PRO A 25 4.80 -13.27 -9.18
C PRO A 25 5.63 -12.00 -8.99
N ASP A 26 5.43 -11.04 -9.89
CA ASP A 26 5.80 -9.65 -9.68
C ASP A 26 4.69 -8.91 -8.89
N ALA A 27 5.04 -7.79 -8.29
CA ALA A 27 4.12 -6.85 -7.67
C ALA A 27 4.15 -5.49 -8.39
N TYR A 28 4.53 -5.48 -9.66
CA TYR A 28 4.64 -4.27 -10.44
C TYR A 28 3.27 -3.59 -10.63
N GLN A 29 3.23 -2.32 -10.28
CA GLN A 29 2.11 -1.42 -10.53
C GLN A 29 2.62 -0.22 -11.32
N ARG A 30 2.12 -0.06 -12.55
CA ARG A 30 2.52 1.06 -13.40
C ARG A 30 2.00 2.38 -12.87
N ILE A 31 0.80 2.39 -12.31
CA ILE A 31 0.16 3.59 -11.75
C ILE A 31 -0.04 3.35 -10.26
N ILE A 32 0.53 4.21 -9.44
CA ILE A 32 0.43 4.14 -7.98
C ILE A 32 -0.23 5.41 -7.49
N ALA A 33 -1.45 5.29 -6.94
CA ALA A 33 -2.14 6.40 -6.31
C ALA A 33 -1.40 6.81 -5.02
N GLN A 34 -1.20 8.12 -4.85
CA GLN A 34 -0.55 8.73 -3.71
C GLN A 34 -1.40 9.87 -3.15
N LYS A 35 -1.25 10.11 -1.87
CA LYS A 35 -1.92 11.19 -1.16
C LYS A 35 -0.90 11.95 -0.31
N GLN A 36 -0.87 13.26 -0.46
CA GLN A 36 -0.16 14.16 0.45
C GLN A 36 -1.16 15.02 1.19
N GLU A 37 -1.00 15.12 2.50
CA GLU A 37 -1.89 15.92 3.35
C GLU A 37 -1.08 16.88 4.21
N ALA A 38 -1.61 18.10 4.39
CA ALA A 38 -1.11 19.07 5.33
C ALA A 38 -2.27 19.70 6.11
N ASN A 39 -2.03 20.02 7.38
CA ASN A 39 -3.02 20.68 8.23
C ASN A 39 -2.56 22.09 8.56
N ILE A 40 -3.48 23.06 8.43
CA ILE A 40 -3.33 24.42 8.92
C ILE A 40 -4.25 24.56 10.13
N LYS A 41 -3.69 24.77 11.31
CA LYS A 41 -4.46 24.94 12.56
C LYS A 41 -4.83 26.38 12.82
N PHE A 42 -6.01 26.58 13.38
CA PHE A 42 -6.55 27.88 13.74
C PHE A 42 -6.70 28.04 15.25
N LEU A 43 -6.59 29.27 15.72
CA LEU A 43 -6.94 29.60 17.09
C LEU A 43 -8.47 29.54 17.28
N ILE A 44 -8.89 29.44 18.54
CA ILE A 44 -10.31 29.45 18.90
C ILE A 44 -10.99 30.68 18.30
N ASN A 45 -12.17 30.50 17.70
CA ASN A 45 -12.98 31.55 17.08
C ASN A 45 -12.27 32.38 15.98
N GLN A 46 -11.18 31.88 15.42
CA GLN A 46 -10.41 32.57 14.38
C GLN A 46 -10.32 31.78 13.10
N ALA A 47 -10.21 32.50 11.98
CA ALA A 47 -9.93 31.99 10.65
C ALA A 47 -8.65 32.64 10.04
N THR A 48 -7.80 33.23 10.89
CA THR A 48 -6.57 33.89 10.44
C THR A 48 -5.45 32.85 10.21
N LEU A 49 -4.84 32.86 9.04
CA LEU A 49 -3.65 32.05 8.72
C LEU A 49 -2.45 32.59 9.47
N ARG A 50 -1.81 31.76 10.27
CA ARG A 50 -0.61 32.13 11.02
C ARG A 50 0.65 31.72 10.25
N ALA A 51 1.67 32.56 10.27
CA ALA A 51 2.93 32.26 9.59
C ALA A 51 3.60 30.95 10.09
N SER A 52 3.44 30.64 11.40
CA SER A 52 3.94 29.38 11.98
C SER A 52 3.31 28.15 11.31
N GLU A 53 2.00 28.18 11.07
CA GLU A 53 1.28 27.07 10.42
C GLU A 53 1.68 26.92 8.94
N LEU A 54 1.76 28.05 8.22
CA LEU A 54 2.17 28.06 6.81
C LEU A 54 3.64 27.62 6.62
N ASN A 55 4.46 27.76 7.64
CA ASN A 55 5.86 27.32 7.66
C ASN A 55 6.05 25.94 8.26
N SER A 56 4.98 25.22 8.63
CA SER A 56 5.06 23.86 9.14
C SER A 56 5.69 22.89 8.12
N VAL A 57 6.25 21.80 8.60
CA VAL A 57 6.89 20.78 7.74
C VAL A 57 5.85 20.22 6.75
N SER A 58 4.65 19.88 7.21
CA SER A 58 3.61 19.29 6.36
C SER A 58 3.17 20.22 5.22
N VAL A 59 3.01 21.52 5.47
CA VAL A 59 2.64 22.50 4.44
C VAL A 59 3.78 22.71 3.44
N LYS A 60 5.02 22.74 3.91
CA LYS A 60 6.20 22.82 3.02
C LYS A 60 6.36 21.57 2.14
N ASP A 61 6.14 20.39 2.71
CA ASP A 61 6.22 19.13 1.96
C ASP A 61 5.10 19.03 0.92
N LEU A 62 3.89 19.47 1.25
CA LEU A 62 2.80 19.59 0.27
C LEU A 62 3.19 20.53 -0.89
N GLY A 63 3.82 21.67 -0.59
CA GLY A 63 4.33 22.58 -1.61
C GLY A 63 5.42 21.97 -2.50
N LYS A 64 6.33 21.14 -1.93
CA LYS A 64 7.32 20.37 -2.70
C LYS A 64 6.66 19.37 -3.64
N ILE A 65 5.70 18.61 -3.14
CA ILE A 65 4.97 17.62 -3.96
C ILE A 65 4.23 18.30 -5.10
N LEU A 66 3.53 19.41 -4.87
CA LEU A 66 2.88 20.17 -5.94
C LEU A 66 3.88 20.62 -7.02
N LYS A 67 5.05 21.10 -6.60
CA LYS A 67 6.12 21.47 -7.54
C LYS A 67 6.64 20.25 -8.30
N GLU A 68 6.89 19.13 -7.62
CA GLU A 68 7.34 17.89 -8.26
C GLU A 68 6.32 17.36 -9.30
N ILE A 69 5.02 17.46 -9.01
CA ILE A 69 3.96 17.08 -9.95
C ILE A 69 4.02 17.99 -11.18
N ASN A 70 4.14 19.30 -10.96
CA ASN A 70 4.19 20.29 -12.04
C ASN A 70 5.43 20.16 -12.93
N ASP A 71 6.58 19.86 -12.32
CA ASP A 71 7.88 19.75 -13.02
C ASP A 71 8.05 18.38 -13.73
N ASN A 72 7.30 17.34 -13.34
CA ASN A 72 7.49 15.96 -13.81
C ASN A 72 6.19 15.33 -14.35
N THR A 73 5.50 16.01 -15.24
CA THR A 73 4.19 15.59 -15.80
C THR A 73 4.21 14.25 -16.54
N LEU A 74 5.37 13.74 -16.93
CA LEU A 74 5.50 12.41 -17.56
C LEU A 74 5.46 11.27 -16.55
N THR A 75 5.85 11.53 -15.30
CA THR A 75 5.96 10.51 -14.25
C THR A 75 5.04 10.76 -13.07
N ARG A 76 4.34 11.89 -13.05
CA ARG A 76 3.38 12.26 -12.02
C ARG A 76 2.17 12.93 -12.64
N ALA A 77 0.98 12.53 -12.24
CA ALA A 77 -0.28 13.13 -12.68
C ALA A 77 -1.07 13.60 -11.46
N LEU A 78 -1.47 14.87 -11.46
CA LEU A 78 -2.40 15.37 -10.47
C LEU A 78 -3.78 14.74 -10.70
N THR A 79 -4.40 14.20 -9.65
CA THR A 79 -5.74 13.67 -9.70
C THR A 79 -6.75 14.68 -9.16
N ASN A 80 -6.49 15.24 -7.97
CA ASN A 80 -7.41 16.15 -7.31
C ASN A 80 -6.66 16.95 -6.22
N ILE A 81 -7.11 18.19 -6.00
CA ILE A 81 -6.72 19.01 -4.86
C ILE A 81 -7.97 19.35 -4.07
N GLU A 82 -7.95 19.09 -2.76
CA GLU A 82 -9.09 19.39 -1.87
C GLU A 82 -8.65 20.24 -0.68
N VAL A 83 -9.49 21.20 -0.29
CA VAL A 83 -9.39 21.96 0.95
C VAL A 83 -10.64 21.69 1.77
N SER A 84 -10.49 20.94 2.85
CA SER A 84 -11.56 20.63 3.81
C SER A 84 -11.30 21.35 5.13
N ALA A 85 -12.16 22.30 5.50
CA ALA A 85 -12.03 23.07 6.72
C ALA A 85 -13.08 22.69 7.77
N TYR A 86 -12.68 22.80 9.02
CA TYR A 86 -13.46 22.31 10.15
C TYR A 86 -13.54 23.34 11.28
N ALA A 87 -14.67 23.34 11.97
CA ALA A 87 -14.74 23.88 13.32
C ALA A 87 -14.85 22.72 14.32
N SER A 88 -14.41 22.97 15.54
CA SER A 88 -14.55 22.03 16.65
C SER A 88 -16.01 21.97 17.10
N PRO A 89 -16.50 20.81 17.58
CA PRO A 89 -17.90 20.63 17.96
C PRO A 89 -18.25 21.29 19.33
N ASP A 90 -17.57 22.37 19.69
CA ASP A 90 -17.81 23.17 20.85
C ASP A 90 -18.41 24.53 20.42
N GLY A 91 -19.63 24.79 20.80
CA GLY A 91 -20.35 26.03 20.51
C GLY A 91 -21.50 25.88 19.51
N LYS A 92 -22.20 27.00 19.24
CA LYS A 92 -23.40 26.97 18.41
C LYS A 92 -23.10 26.62 16.97
N PHE A 93 -23.92 25.74 16.41
CA PHE A 93 -23.80 25.24 15.03
C PHE A 93 -23.68 26.38 13.99
N ASP A 94 -24.58 27.35 13.99
CA ASP A 94 -24.58 28.48 13.04
C ASP A 94 -23.29 29.31 13.08
N PHE A 95 -22.69 29.43 14.27
CA PHE A 95 -21.42 30.13 14.43
C PHE A 95 -20.27 29.29 13.86
N ASN A 96 -20.24 27.99 14.16
CA ASN A 96 -19.24 27.05 13.69
C ASN A 96 -19.33 26.88 12.18
N GLU A 97 -20.51 26.85 11.59
CA GLU A 97 -20.71 26.81 10.14
C GLU A 97 -20.00 27.98 9.45
N LYS A 98 -20.32 29.22 9.87
CA LYS A 98 -19.68 30.43 9.33
C LYS A 98 -18.17 30.46 9.57
N LEU A 99 -17.71 29.92 10.68
CA LEU A 99 -16.30 29.88 11.02
C LEU A 99 -15.55 28.84 10.13
N ALA A 100 -16.13 27.65 9.93
CA ALA A 100 -15.58 26.61 9.05
C ALA A 100 -15.52 27.11 7.60
N GLU A 101 -16.57 27.76 7.10
CA GLU A 101 -16.61 28.41 5.79
C GLU A 101 -15.49 29.45 5.62
N LYS A 102 -15.33 30.35 6.61
CA LYS A 102 -14.23 31.35 6.59
C LYS A 102 -12.85 30.67 6.55
N ARG A 103 -12.62 29.60 7.34
CA ARG A 103 -11.41 28.83 7.35
C ARG A 103 -11.15 28.17 5.99
N GLN A 104 -12.18 27.60 5.37
CA GLN A 104 -12.14 27.06 4.02
C GLN A 104 -11.73 28.13 3.01
N ASN A 105 -12.37 29.30 3.03
CA ASN A 105 -12.10 30.39 2.09
C ASN A 105 -10.66 30.92 2.20
N VAL A 106 -10.14 31.15 3.40
CA VAL A 106 -8.76 31.65 3.55
C VAL A 106 -7.73 30.60 3.18
N SER A 107 -7.99 29.32 3.48
CA SER A 107 -7.08 28.21 3.16
C SER A 107 -7.04 27.91 1.66
N SER A 108 -8.21 27.90 0.99
CA SER A 108 -8.27 27.72 -0.46
C SER A 108 -7.63 28.88 -1.22
N ASN A 109 -7.84 30.11 -0.76
CA ASN A 109 -7.18 31.29 -1.34
C ASN A 109 -5.65 31.23 -1.17
N TYR A 110 -5.17 30.76 -0.03
CA TYR A 110 -3.72 30.52 0.17
C TYR A 110 -3.21 29.49 -0.84
N LEU A 111 -3.85 28.32 -0.93
CA LEU A 111 -3.41 27.25 -1.83
C LEU A 111 -3.45 27.70 -3.30
N LYS A 112 -4.51 28.37 -3.73
CA LYS A 112 -4.60 28.96 -5.09
C LYS A 112 -3.48 29.94 -5.38
N LYS A 113 -3.01 30.73 -4.40
CA LYS A 113 -1.84 31.59 -4.56
C LYS A 113 -0.55 30.79 -4.72
N GLU A 114 -0.37 29.71 -3.95
CA GLU A 114 0.80 28.84 -4.09
C GLU A 114 0.83 28.13 -5.47
N LEU A 115 -0.32 27.64 -5.94
CA LEU A 115 -0.44 27.05 -7.30
C LEU A 115 -0.06 28.06 -8.39
N LYS A 116 -0.53 29.32 -8.27
CA LYS A 116 -0.17 30.39 -9.21
C LYS A 116 1.33 30.69 -9.20
N LYS A 117 2.00 30.65 -8.05
CA LYS A 117 3.48 30.87 -7.96
C LYS A 117 4.27 29.84 -8.76
N ILE A 118 3.81 28.59 -8.77
CA ILE A 118 4.45 27.50 -9.53
C ILE A 118 3.86 27.37 -10.95
N LYS A 119 2.96 28.26 -11.36
CA LYS A 119 2.28 28.24 -12.66
C LYS A 119 1.50 26.96 -12.94
N MET A 120 0.97 26.34 -11.88
CA MET A 120 0.13 25.15 -11.99
C MET A 120 -1.32 25.59 -12.13
N ASP A 121 -1.95 25.18 -13.23
CA ASP A 121 -3.38 25.38 -13.47
C ASP A 121 -4.13 24.13 -12.97
N ALA A 122 -4.81 24.28 -11.85
CA ALA A 122 -5.58 23.21 -11.23
C ALA A 122 -6.74 23.75 -10.42
N ASP A 123 -7.85 23.05 -10.50
CA ASP A 123 -9.03 23.32 -9.66
C ASP A 123 -8.78 22.86 -8.23
N VAL A 124 -9.37 23.58 -7.30
CA VAL A 124 -9.32 23.27 -5.87
C VAL A 124 -10.73 23.04 -5.37
N ASP A 125 -11.05 21.77 -5.09
CA ASP A 125 -12.29 21.39 -4.46
C ASP A 125 -12.33 21.87 -3.02
N THR A 126 -13.48 22.34 -2.57
CA THR A 126 -13.59 22.93 -1.24
C THR A 126 -14.77 22.37 -0.48
N LYS A 127 -14.53 22.04 0.79
CA LYS A 127 -15.56 21.58 1.73
C LYS A 127 -15.39 22.26 3.07
N PHE A 128 -16.46 22.37 3.83
CA PHE A 128 -16.39 22.75 5.23
C PHE A 128 -17.37 21.91 6.06
N THR A 129 -17.04 21.75 7.33
CA THR A 129 -17.83 21.01 8.31
C THR A 129 -17.94 21.85 9.58
N ALA A 130 -19.16 22.18 9.97
CA ALA A 130 -19.44 23.02 11.14
C ALA A 130 -19.02 22.34 12.45
N GLU A 131 -19.17 21.02 12.54
CA GLU A 131 -18.85 20.22 13.71
C GLU A 131 -18.16 18.91 13.28
N ASP A 132 -16.85 18.82 13.52
CA ASP A 132 -16.01 17.68 13.11
C ASP A 132 -16.13 16.53 14.13
N TRP A 133 -17.31 15.91 14.23
CA TRP A 133 -17.53 14.78 15.13
C TRP A 133 -16.77 13.51 14.71
N GLU A 134 -16.55 13.32 13.42
CA GLU A 134 -15.73 12.21 12.92
C GLU A 134 -14.27 12.36 13.33
N GLY A 135 -13.71 13.55 13.11
CA GLY A 135 -12.34 13.86 13.57
C GLY A 135 -12.22 13.85 15.09
N PHE A 136 -13.26 14.25 15.81
CA PHE A 136 -13.32 14.15 17.27
C PHE A 136 -13.21 12.68 17.71
N GLN A 137 -14.04 11.80 17.15
CA GLN A 137 -14.02 10.38 17.44
C GLN A 137 -12.66 9.73 17.12
N GLU A 138 -12.07 10.09 15.97
CA GLU A 138 -10.76 9.61 15.56
C GLU A 138 -9.66 10.03 16.56
N LEU A 139 -9.63 11.31 16.95
CA LEU A 139 -8.64 11.82 17.90
C LEU A 139 -8.81 11.20 19.29
N ILE A 140 -10.05 11.07 19.79
CA ILE A 140 -10.33 10.39 21.07
C ILE A 140 -9.84 8.95 21.03
N SER A 141 -10.14 8.20 19.95
CA SER A 141 -9.73 6.79 19.81
C SER A 141 -8.21 6.59 19.87
N LYS A 142 -7.46 7.54 19.32
CA LYS A 142 -5.98 7.55 19.28
C LYS A 142 -5.34 8.16 20.52
N SER A 143 -6.12 8.87 21.36
CA SER A 143 -5.61 9.56 22.54
C SER A 143 -5.23 8.59 23.67
N ASN A 144 -4.46 9.12 24.62
CA ASN A 144 -4.14 8.45 25.89
C ASN A 144 -5.06 8.90 27.04
N LEU A 145 -6.22 9.51 26.72
CA LEU A 145 -7.20 9.92 27.73
C LEU A 145 -7.67 8.68 28.52
N GLN A 146 -7.71 8.81 29.85
CA GLN A 146 -8.04 7.70 30.75
C GLN A 146 -9.46 7.15 30.47
N ASP A 147 -10.41 8.04 30.25
CA ASP A 147 -11.83 7.72 30.07
C ASP A 147 -12.32 7.73 28.61
N LYS A 148 -11.40 7.56 27.65
CA LYS A 148 -11.73 7.58 26.21
C LYS A 148 -12.87 6.64 25.82
N GLN A 149 -12.98 5.47 26.48
CA GLN A 149 -14.05 4.50 26.20
C GLN A 149 -15.43 5.03 26.59
N VAL A 150 -15.52 5.84 27.65
CA VAL A 150 -16.76 6.48 28.08
C VAL A 150 -17.18 7.51 27.04
N ILE A 151 -16.23 8.34 26.56
CA ILE A 151 -16.49 9.36 25.53
C ILE A 151 -16.96 8.69 24.24
N LEU A 152 -16.25 7.64 23.77
CA LEU A 152 -16.62 6.90 22.57
C LEU A 152 -18.02 6.27 22.69
N ARG A 153 -18.38 5.82 23.89
CA ARG A 153 -19.72 5.28 24.17
C ARG A 153 -20.78 6.35 24.08
N VAL A 154 -20.54 7.55 24.63
CA VAL A 154 -21.46 8.70 24.51
C VAL A 154 -21.68 9.03 23.04
N LEU A 155 -20.60 9.10 22.23
CA LEU A 155 -20.72 9.35 20.80
C LEU A 155 -21.58 8.32 20.07
N SER A 156 -21.57 7.06 20.51
CA SER A 156 -22.37 6.01 19.90
C SER A 156 -23.82 5.97 20.38
N MET A 157 -24.13 6.55 21.55
CA MET A 157 -25.46 6.53 22.16
C MET A 157 -26.33 7.72 21.71
N TYR A 158 -25.72 8.85 21.46
CA TYR A 158 -26.42 10.07 21.08
C TYR A 158 -26.13 10.41 19.63
N GLU A 159 -27.17 10.50 18.81
CA GLU A 159 -27.05 10.89 17.39
C GLU A 159 -27.13 12.42 17.23
N ASP A 160 -27.86 13.08 18.10
CA ASP A 160 -27.99 14.51 18.08
C ASP A 160 -26.71 15.21 18.54
N PRO A 161 -26.18 16.19 17.76
CA PRO A 161 -24.94 16.88 18.09
C PRO A 161 -24.99 17.71 19.36
N GLU A 162 -26.11 18.36 19.64
CA GLU A 162 -26.30 19.21 20.84
C GLU A 162 -26.33 18.33 22.11
N GLU A 163 -27.01 17.17 22.03
CA GLU A 163 -27.02 16.19 23.12
C GLU A 163 -25.61 15.62 23.35
N ARG A 164 -24.86 15.29 22.30
CA ARG A 164 -23.47 14.86 22.41
C ARG A 164 -22.60 15.88 23.13
N GLU A 165 -22.66 17.13 22.70
CA GLU A 165 -21.88 18.21 23.31
C GLU A 165 -22.23 18.36 24.79
N GLN A 166 -23.53 18.37 25.12
CA GLN A 166 -23.98 18.49 26.49
C GLN A 166 -23.52 17.32 27.38
N GLN A 167 -23.63 16.09 26.91
CA GLN A 167 -23.22 14.93 27.68
C GLN A 167 -21.70 14.92 27.92
N ILE A 168 -20.90 15.27 26.91
CA ILE A 168 -19.43 15.34 27.04
C ILE A 168 -19.05 16.52 27.97
N SER A 169 -19.70 17.66 27.84
CA SER A 169 -19.42 18.85 28.69
C SER A 169 -19.77 18.63 30.15
N ASN A 170 -20.76 17.81 30.46
CA ASN A 170 -21.12 17.40 31.81
C ASN A 170 -20.06 16.56 32.53
N MET A 171 -19.10 15.99 31.78
CA MET A 171 -17.95 15.27 32.31
C MET A 171 -16.80 16.25 32.65
N SER A 172 -16.96 17.06 33.67
CA SER A 172 -16.16 18.28 33.94
C SER A 172 -14.64 18.10 33.89
N GLU A 173 -14.09 17.03 34.47
CA GLU A 173 -12.63 16.75 34.45
C GLU A 173 -12.17 16.36 33.07
N ILE A 174 -12.85 15.39 32.45
CA ILE A 174 -12.56 14.88 31.10
C ILE A 174 -12.69 16.01 30.06
N TYR A 175 -13.69 16.88 30.21
CA TYR A 175 -13.92 17.98 29.29
C TYR A 175 -12.78 19.01 29.29
N THR A 176 -12.15 19.21 30.44
CA THR A 176 -10.96 20.06 30.53
C THR A 176 -9.80 19.51 29.70
N ASP A 177 -9.55 18.22 29.77
CA ASP A 177 -8.51 17.54 28.97
C ASP A 177 -8.84 17.57 27.47
N ILE A 178 -10.11 17.36 27.11
CA ILE A 178 -10.59 17.48 25.73
C ILE A 178 -10.36 18.88 25.17
N LYS A 179 -10.70 19.93 25.93
CA LYS A 179 -10.48 21.33 25.53
C LYS A 179 -9.02 21.65 25.28
N GLN A 180 -8.11 21.05 26.05
CA GLN A 180 -6.67 21.33 25.96
C GLN A 180 -5.98 20.54 24.87
N SER A 181 -6.38 19.29 24.66
CA SER A 181 -5.63 18.35 23.80
C SER A 181 -6.35 17.96 22.50
N ILE A 182 -7.69 17.92 22.47
CA ILE A 182 -8.45 17.40 21.33
C ILE A 182 -9.05 18.55 20.49
N LEU A 183 -9.80 19.45 21.11
CA LEU A 183 -10.48 20.50 20.35
C LEU A 183 -9.54 21.42 19.55
N PRO A 184 -8.32 21.76 20.01
CA PRO A 184 -7.38 22.52 19.18
C PRO A 184 -6.97 21.83 17.89
N GLU A 185 -6.89 20.49 17.88
CA GLU A 185 -6.56 19.70 16.70
C GLU A 185 -7.68 19.66 15.64
N LEU A 186 -8.92 19.89 16.07
CA LEU A 186 -10.10 19.96 15.19
C LEU A 186 -10.28 21.32 14.51
N ARG A 187 -9.66 22.38 15.05
CA ARG A 187 -9.69 23.73 14.48
C ARG A 187 -8.71 23.85 13.33
N ARG A 188 -8.97 23.13 12.23
CA ARG A 188 -8.02 22.96 11.13
C ARG A 188 -8.65 23.15 9.76
N ALA A 189 -7.79 23.40 8.78
CA ALA A 189 -8.09 23.12 7.39
C ALA A 189 -7.09 22.06 6.89
N ARG A 190 -7.61 21.01 6.29
CA ARG A 190 -6.84 19.94 5.63
C ARG A 190 -6.63 20.32 4.18
N LEU A 191 -5.40 20.38 3.75
CA LEU A 191 -5.00 20.53 2.36
C LEU A 191 -4.62 19.14 1.86
N ILE A 192 -5.32 18.63 0.88
CA ILE A 192 -5.16 17.26 0.39
C ILE A 192 -4.81 17.32 -1.09
N VAL A 193 -3.73 16.66 -1.48
CA VAL A 193 -3.31 16.50 -2.87
C VAL A 193 -3.30 15.00 -3.18
N ASN A 194 -4.18 14.58 -4.06
CA ASN A 194 -4.19 13.22 -4.60
C ASN A 194 -3.51 13.26 -5.97
N TYR A 195 -2.56 12.35 -6.18
CA TYR A 195 -1.80 12.28 -7.41
C TYR A 195 -1.39 10.83 -7.70
N GLU A 196 -0.96 10.58 -8.91
CA GLU A 196 -0.46 9.30 -9.36
C GLU A 196 1.02 9.39 -9.69
N ILE A 197 1.77 8.37 -9.29
CA ILE A 197 3.11 8.11 -9.81
C ILE A 197 2.95 7.17 -10.99
N ILE A 198 3.47 7.58 -12.15
CA ILE A 198 3.41 6.82 -13.40
C ILE A 198 4.77 6.18 -13.64
N GLY A 199 4.82 4.86 -13.52
CA GLY A 199 5.99 4.05 -13.82
C GLY A 199 6.22 3.87 -15.32
N ARG A 200 7.33 3.21 -15.68
CA ARG A 200 7.70 2.94 -17.07
C ARG A 200 6.63 2.13 -17.80
N SER A 201 6.46 2.41 -19.09
CA SER A 201 5.67 1.57 -19.99
C SER A 201 6.40 0.25 -20.31
N ASP A 202 5.67 -0.73 -20.85
CA ASP A 202 6.23 -2.01 -21.28
C ASP A 202 7.42 -1.83 -22.23
N ALA A 203 7.27 -0.94 -23.22
CA ALA A 203 8.34 -0.63 -24.16
C ALA A 203 9.56 -0.01 -23.47
N GLN A 204 9.34 0.90 -22.52
CA GLN A 204 10.44 1.51 -21.75
C GLN A 204 11.15 0.50 -20.84
N ILE A 205 10.42 -0.47 -20.26
CA ILE A 205 11.02 -1.54 -19.45
C ILE A 205 11.92 -2.42 -20.32
N LEU A 206 11.42 -2.84 -21.50
CA LEU A 206 12.21 -3.65 -22.44
C LEU A 206 13.45 -2.92 -22.95
N GLU A 207 13.32 -1.67 -23.33
CA GLU A 207 14.43 -0.81 -23.79
C GLU A 207 15.46 -0.58 -22.68
N GLN A 208 14.98 -0.30 -21.46
CA GLN A 208 15.87 -0.08 -20.32
C GLN A 208 16.62 -1.35 -19.93
N PHE A 209 15.97 -2.51 -20.00
CA PHE A 209 16.68 -3.77 -19.76
C PHE A 209 17.76 -4.04 -20.79
N ALA A 210 17.51 -3.73 -22.05
CA ALA A 210 18.47 -3.91 -23.13
C ALA A 210 19.68 -2.97 -23.04
N SER A 211 19.45 -1.72 -22.60
CA SER A 211 20.48 -0.68 -22.51
C SER A 211 21.25 -0.72 -21.19
N ASP A 212 20.53 -0.73 -20.05
CA ASP A 212 21.11 -0.73 -18.71
C ASP A 212 20.09 -1.27 -17.70
N PRO A 213 20.08 -2.59 -17.41
CA PRO A 213 19.14 -3.21 -16.48
C PRO A 213 19.30 -2.72 -15.03
N SER A 214 20.47 -2.14 -14.67
CA SER A 214 20.69 -1.65 -13.30
C SER A 214 19.76 -0.50 -12.89
N LYS A 215 19.14 0.16 -13.85
CA LYS A 215 18.17 1.25 -13.63
C LYS A 215 16.73 0.79 -13.47
N LEU A 216 16.47 -0.51 -13.63
CA LEU A 216 15.16 -1.10 -13.38
C LEU A 216 15.06 -1.58 -11.93
N SER A 217 13.89 -1.38 -11.33
CA SER A 217 13.56 -2.00 -10.05
C SER A 217 13.35 -3.51 -10.19
N VAL A 218 13.45 -4.25 -9.10
CA VAL A 218 13.19 -5.70 -9.09
C VAL A 218 11.78 -6.02 -9.61
N GLU A 219 10.78 -5.20 -9.29
CA GLU A 219 9.40 -5.39 -9.75
C GLU A 219 9.25 -5.19 -11.26
N GLU A 220 9.88 -4.15 -11.82
CA GLU A 220 9.91 -3.93 -13.28
C GLU A 220 10.59 -5.08 -14.00
N MET A 221 11.69 -5.58 -13.45
CA MET A 221 12.42 -6.69 -14.06
C MET A 221 11.64 -8.01 -13.98
N LEU A 222 11.01 -8.32 -12.83
CA LEU A 222 10.16 -9.51 -12.70
C LEU A 222 8.92 -9.42 -13.60
N TYR A 223 8.28 -8.25 -13.67
CA TYR A 223 7.18 -8.01 -14.59
C TYR A 223 7.61 -8.24 -16.05
N GLY A 224 8.76 -7.69 -16.45
CA GLY A 224 9.33 -7.91 -17.77
C GLY A 224 9.57 -9.39 -18.08
N ALA A 225 10.22 -10.12 -17.18
CA ALA A 225 10.47 -11.55 -17.31
C ALA A 225 9.19 -12.39 -17.38
N ASN A 226 8.22 -12.09 -16.53
CA ASN A 226 7.00 -12.89 -16.37
C ASN A 226 5.94 -12.58 -17.43
N ARG A 227 5.84 -11.31 -17.90
CA ARG A 227 4.72 -10.84 -18.71
C ARG A 227 5.10 -10.38 -20.11
N LEU A 228 6.26 -9.74 -20.28
CA LEU A 228 6.64 -9.12 -21.55
C LEU A 228 7.46 -10.06 -22.43
N VAL A 229 8.36 -10.84 -21.82
CA VAL A 229 9.23 -11.76 -22.55
C VAL A 229 8.48 -13.03 -22.96
N LYS A 230 8.49 -13.36 -24.25
CA LYS A 230 7.76 -14.49 -24.83
C LYS A 230 8.57 -15.78 -24.85
N ASP A 231 9.85 -15.70 -25.16
CA ASP A 231 10.72 -16.88 -25.31
C ASP A 231 11.47 -17.21 -24.01
N ASP A 232 11.68 -18.50 -23.79
CA ASP A 232 12.26 -19.03 -22.57
C ASP A 232 13.75 -18.69 -22.40
N ALA A 233 14.50 -18.54 -23.47
CA ALA A 233 15.92 -18.21 -23.39
C ALA A 233 16.11 -16.75 -22.91
N THR A 234 15.35 -15.83 -23.47
CA THR A 234 15.35 -14.42 -23.01
C THR A 234 14.84 -14.33 -21.58
N ARG A 235 13.76 -15.06 -21.22
CA ARG A 235 13.24 -15.09 -19.84
C ARG A 235 14.29 -15.61 -18.86
N GLN A 236 15.04 -16.62 -19.21
CA GLN A 236 16.13 -17.14 -18.40
C GLN A 236 17.19 -16.06 -18.18
N LYS A 237 17.63 -15.37 -19.23
CA LYS A 237 18.61 -14.27 -19.14
C LYS A 237 18.12 -13.14 -18.21
N TRP A 238 16.83 -12.79 -18.28
CA TRP A 238 16.23 -11.81 -17.37
C TRP A 238 16.32 -12.28 -15.91
N ASN A 239 15.88 -13.50 -15.63
CA ASN A 239 15.91 -14.04 -14.26
C ASN A 239 17.34 -14.19 -13.72
N GLU A 240 18.31 -14.58 -14.55
CA GLU A 240 19.73 -14.61 -14.17
C GLU A 240 20.26 -13.21 -13.82
N THR A 241 19.87 -12.20 -14.60
CA THR A 241 20.23 -10.80 -14.35
C THR A 241 19.62 -10.31 -13.05
N ILE A 242 18.34 -10.61 -12.80
CA ILE A 242 17.64 -10.26 -11.55
C ILE A 242 18.32 -10.92 -10.35
N ALA A 243 18.60 -12.24 -10.41
CA ALA A 243 19.24 -12.97 -9.31
C ALA A 243 20.63 -12.41 -8.97
N LYS A 244 21.37 -11.93 -9.98
CA LYS A 244 22.67 -11.27 -9.79
C LYS A 244 22.55 -9.87 -9.21
N GLN A 245 21.59 -9.08 -9.66
CA GLN A 245 21.41 -7.68 -9.24
C GLN A 245 20.69 -7.57 -7.88
N TYR A 246 19.77 -8.49 -7.60
CA TYR A 246 18.96 -8.54 -6.38
C TYR A 246 19.13 -9.88 -5.64
N PRO A 247 20.31 -10.18 -5.10
CA PRO A 247 20.61 -11.48 -4.50
C PRO A 247 19.82 -11.80 -3.23
N SER A 248 19.18 -10.79 -2.63
CA SER A 248 18.29 -10.94 -1.47
C SER A 248 16.82 -11.18 -1.86
N ASP A 249 16.50 -11.26 -3.16
CA ASP A 249 15.16 -11.58 -3.67
C ASP A 249 15.13 -13.00 -4.23
N TYR A 250 14.31 -13.86 -3.63
CA TYR A 250 14.22 -15.28 -3.99
C TYR A 250 13.48 -15.54 -5.32
N ARG A 251 12.65 -14.58 -5.78
CA ARG A 251 11.68 -14.80 -6.87
C ARG A 251 12.34 -15.17 -8.19
N ALA A 252 13.42 -14.51 -8.54
CA ALA A 252 14.15 -14.83 -9.77
C ALA A 252 14.78 -16.23 -9.72
N LEU A 253 15.36 -16.63 -8.58
CA LEU A 253 15.91 -17.97 -8.38
C LEU A 253 14.80 -19.03 -8.46
N ASN A 254 13.64 -18.78 -7.88
CA ASN A 254 12.48 -19.66 -8.01
C ASN A 254 12.03 -19.80 -9.48
N ASN A 255 12.01 -18.71 -10.24
CA ASN A 255 11.58 -18.70 -11.63
C ASN A 255 12.60 -19.40 -12.55
N LEU A 256 13.90 -19.31 -12.24
CA LEU A 256 14.93 -20.13 -12.88
C LEU A 256 14.72 -21.62 -12.57
N ALA A 257 14.40 -21.96 -11.33
CA ALA A 257 14.08 -23.34 -10.96
C ALA A 257 12.83 -23.85 -11.72
N GLN A 258 11.79 -23.03 -11.81
CA GLN A 258 10.58 -23.35 -12.58
C GLN A 258 10.91 -23.67 -14.04
N GLN A 259 11.76 -22.86 -14.69
CA GLN A 259 12.21 -23.13 -16.06
C GLN A 259 13.05 -24.42 -16.18
N ALA A 260 13.93 -24.68 -15.21
CA ALA A 260 14.71 -25.91 -15.17
C ALA A 260 13.82 -27.15 -14.99
N ILE A 261 12.81 -27.09 -14.12
CA ILE A 261 11.81 -28.16 -13.93
C ILE A 261 11.06 -28.44 -15.23
N SER A 262 10.65 -27.39 -15.95
CA SER A 262 9.94 -27.53 -17.23
C SER A 262 10.79 -28.13 -18.33
N LYS A 263 12.12 -27.92 -18.29
CA LYS A 263 13.10 -28.53 -19.21
C LYS A 263 13.55 -29.93 -18.78
N GLY A 264 13.17 -30.39 -17.59
CA GLY A 264 13.62 -31.66 -17.02
C GLY A 264 15.04 -31.63 -16.44
N ASP A 265 15.63 -30.44 -16.29
CA ASP A 265 16.97 -30.29 -15.67
C ASP A 265 16.85 -30.27 -14.14
N VAL A 266 16.86 -31.50 -13.58
CA VAL A 266 16.72 -31.74 -12.14
C VAL A 266 17.83 -31.06 -11.33
N ASN A 267 19.07 -31.15 -11.82
CA ASN A 267 20.24 -30.63 -11.10
C ASN A 267 20.19 -29.09 -10.99
N ALA A 268 19.92 -28.43 -12.10
CA ALA A 268 19.77 -26.98 -12.10
C ALA A 268 18.59 -26.54 -11.22
N ALA A 269 17.44 -27.23 -11.29
CA ALA A 269 16.26 -26.94 -10.48
C ALA A 269 16.57 -27.05 -8.97
N GLU A 270 17.20 -28.12 -8.52
CA GLU A 270 17.59 -28.29 -7.11
C GLU A 270 18.58 -27.22 -6.65
N SER A 271 19.55 -26.87 -7.49
CA SER A 271 20.53 -25.82 -7.18
C SER A 271 19.82 -24.45 -6.95
N TYR A 272 18.94 -24.04 -7.87
CA TYR A 272 18.21 -22.78 -7.76
C TYR A 272 17.24 -22.77 -6.59
N LEU A 273 16.51 -23.87 -6.34
CA LEU A 273 15.58 -23.96 -5.20
C LEU A 273 16.32 -23.92 -3.87
N LYS A 274 17.48 -24.54 -3.77
CA LYS A 274 18.32 -24.47 -2.56
C LYS A 274 18.75 -23.03 -2.27
N GLN A 275 19.18 -22.29 -3.28
CA GLN A 275 19.55 -20.88 -3.16
C GLN A 275 18.32 -20.03 -2.78
N ALA A 276 17.19 -20.21 -3.46
CA ALA A 276 15.95 -19.50 -3.16
C ALA A 276 15.48 -19.75 -1.72
N ALA A 277 15.55 -20.98 -1.23
CA ALA A 277 15.19 -21.34 0.15
C ALA A 277 16.15 -20.77 1.21
N GLN A 278 17.40 -20.49 0.86
CA GLN A 278 18.33 -19.77 1.75
C GLN A 278 17.92 -18.32 1.93
N VAL A 279 17.41 -17.69 0.85
CA VAL A 279 16.92 -16.29 0.87
C VAL A 279 15.56 -16.21 1.58
N SER A 280 14.63 -17.12 1.28
CA SER A 280 13.29 -17.14 1.88
C SER A 280 12.80 -18.55 2.18
N LYS A 281 12.91 -18.96 3.44
CA LYS A 281 12.55 -20.31 3.91
C LYS A 281 11.04 -20.61 3.81
N ASN A 282 10.22 -19.59 3.88
CA ASN A 282 8.75 -19.70 3.94
C ASN A 282 8.05 -19.26 2.64
N ALA A 283 8.82 -19.00 1.57
CA ALA A 283 8.23 -18.64 0.28
C ALA A 283 7.35 -19.78 -0.23
N SER A 284 6.11 -19.48 -0.54
CA SER A 284 5.09 -20.44 -0.98
C SER A 284 5.52 -21.15 -2.27
N GLU A 285 5.98 -20.39 -3.25
CA GLU A 285 6.36 -20.88 -4.57
C GLU A 285 7.59 -21.80 -4.49
N VAL A 286 8.57 -21.42 -3.65
CA VAL A 286 9.77 -22.23 -3.43
C VAL A 286 9.41 -23.56 -2.78
N ASN A 287 8.59 -23.54 -1.72
CA ASN A 287 8.15 -24.76 -1.05
C ASN A 287 7.29 -25.64 -1.96
N THR A 288 6.42 -25.03 -2.79
CA THR A 288 5.62 -25.76 -3.80
C THR A 288 6.54 -26.46 -4.81
N ASN A 289 7.57 -25.79 -5.33
CA ASN A 289 8.49 -26.37 -6.28
C ASN A 289 9.40 -27.46 -5.65
N LEU A 290 9.81 -27.28 -4.39
CA LEU A 290 10.53 -28.30 -3.62
C LEU A 290 9.65 -29.53 -3.37
N ALA A 291 8.35 -29.34 -3.08
CA ALA A 291 7.40 -30.44 -2.97
C ALA A 291 7.24 -31.19 -4.30
N LEU A 292 7.09 -30.46 -5.41
CA LEU A 292 7.01 -31.05 -6.75
C LEU A 292 8.24 -31.89 -7.08
N MET A 293 9.45 -31.38 -6.79
CA MET A 293 10.70 -32.12 -7.00
C MET A 293 10.76 -33.37 -6.12
N SER A 294 10.31 -33.30 -4.87
CA SER A 294 10.24 -34.44 -3.95
C SER A 294 9.25 -35.51 -4.45
N LEU A 295 8.09 -35.12 -4.97
CA LEU A 295 7.14 -36.04 -5.58
C LEU A 295 7.72 -36.73 -6.83
N LYS A 296 8.39 -35.95 -7.68
CA LYS A 296 9.06 -36.55 -8.88
C LYS A 296 10.14 -37.54 -8.53
N SER A 297 10.82 -37.39 -7.38
CA SER A 297 11.77 -38.36 -6.85
C SER A 297 11.14 -39.52 -6.05
N GLY A 298 9.81 -39.49 -5.83
CA GLY A 298 9.07 -40.50 -5.07
C GLY A 298 9.10 -40.30 -3.55
N ASP A 299 9.63 -39.17 -3.04
CA ASP A 299 9.72 -38.86 -1.61
C ASP A 299 8.46 -38.07 -1.16
N VAL A 300 7.37 -38.80 -0.93
CA VAL A 300 6.08 -38.24 -0.54
C VAL A 300 6.16 -37.53 0.82
N ALA A 301 6.85 -38.12 1.80
CA ALA A 301 6.93 -37.54 3.16
C ALA A 301 7.63 -36.17 3.16
N LYS A 302 8.67 -36.04 2.33
CA LYS A 302 9.37 -34.75 2.15
C LYS A 302 8.52 -33.73 1.41
N ALA A 303 7.73 -34.17 0.43
CA ALA A 303 6.79 -33.31 -0.27
C ALA A 303 5.73 -32.75 0.68
N GLU A 304 5.12 -33.58 1.53
CA GLU A 304 4.18 -33.14 2.56
C GLU A 304 4.80 -32.10 3.51
N THR A 305 6.06 -32.32 3.90
CA THR A 305 6.80 -31.37 4.76
C THR A 305 6.93 -30.00 4.11
N TYR A 306 7.22 -29.93 2.81
CA TYR A 306 7.32 -28.67 2.08
C TYR A 306 5.96 -28.00 1.90
N LEU A 307 4.92 -28.76 1.56
CA LEU A 307 3.57 -28.21 1.40
C LEU A 307 3.02 -27.63 2.70
N ALA A 308 3.36 -28.22 3.84
CA ALA A 308 2.97 -27.70 5.14
C ALA A 308 3.63 -26.36 5.46
N LYS A 309 4.82 -26.05 4.90
CA LYS A 309 5.52 -24.77 5.07
C LYS A 309 5.04 -23.69 4.11
N GLY A 310 4.60 -24.07 2.93
CA GLY A 310 4.02 -23.15 1.96
C GLY A 310 2.53 -22.94 2.30
N SER A 311 2.11 -21.73 2.59
CA SER A 311 0.68 -21.37 2.75
C SER A 311 -0.06 -21.42 1.39
N GLY A 312 0.15 -22.44 0.68
CA GLY A 312 0.06 -22.91 -0.60
C GLY A 312 -1.01 -22.52 -1.58
N SER A 313 -0.76 -22.73 -2.83
CA SER A 313 -1.83 -22.80 -3.82
C SER A 313 -2.69 -24.06 -3.54
N ASN A 314 -4.00 -23.88 -3.49
CA ASN A 314 -4.96 -24.97 -3.27
C ASN A 314 -4.86 -26.12 -4.27
N THR A 315 -4.24 -25.88 -5.44
CA THR A 315 -4.10 -26.83 -6.54
C THR A 315 -3.29 -28.08 -6.20
N PHE A 316 -2.32 -27.99 -5.29
CA PHE A 316 -1.54 -29.17 -4.87
C PHE A 316 -2.18 -29.95 -3.71
N LYS A 317 -3.03 -29.31 -2.89
CA LYS A 317 -3.74 -29.99 -1.81
C LYS A 317 -4.86 -30.90 -2.30
N GLU A 318 -5.38 -30.65 -3.50
CA GLU A 318 -6.47 -31.43 -4.09
C GLU A 318 -5.97 -32.72 -4.80
N VAL A 319 -4.68 -32.85 -5.04
CA VAL A 319 -4.07 -33.99 -5.78
C VAL A 319 -3.44 -35.02 -4.84
N MET A 320 -3.32 -34.73 -3.54
CA MET A 320 -2.83 -35.67 -2.51
C MET A 320 -3.97 -36.21 -1.65
#